data_9f8306d06cfe7ae3d16659f481ab07f7
#
_entry.id   9f8306d06cfe7ae3d16659f481ab07f7
#
_cell.length_a   1.000
_cell.length_b   1.000
_cell.length_c   1.000
_cell.angle_alpha   90.00
_cell.angle_beta   90.00
_cell.angle_gamma   90.00
#
_symmetry.space_group_name_H-M   'P 1'
#
loop_
_entity.id
_entity.type
_entity.pdbx_description
1 polymer ?
#
loop_
_entity_poly.entity_id
_entity_poly.type
_entity_poly.pdbx_seq_one_letter_code
_entity_poly.pdbx_strand_id
1 'polypeptide(L)'
;MSQIALSRARLPTTLEISVTDEFGEPHRQAIAAERALTLYLNRREIVTLMTLGAEPEALVVGYLRNQGLLECVEDVEAVQVDWEVEAAAVVTRHLPEDLEARLSQRTVTTGCGQGTVFGRLLDATALTPLPPTRLAQSVLYRLLDNLGAYNETYRSAGAVHGCALCQQDRVLDFVEDVGRHNAVDTLAGRQWLEATGSEGEADIFYTTGRLTSEMVLKVAQMGIGVLVSRSGVTQKGVELAERFGVLLIARAKGRHFQAIHADQRLILDAPPPKRPGDRDAARARRKTSGARG
;
A
#
# COMPACT_ATOMS: atom_id res chain seq x y z
N MET A 1 29.71 3.96 2.75
CA MET A 1 28.42 4.51 3.27
C MET A 1 28.36 4.22 4.75
N SER A 2 28.05 5.20 5.59
CA SER A 2 27.85 4.99 7.04
C SER A 2 26.59 4.16 7.21
N GLN A 3 26.65 3.10 8.00
CA GLN A 3 25.48 2.23 8.23
C GLN A 3 24.49 3.00 9.13
N ILE A 4 23.21 3.07 8.72
CA ILE A 4 22.15 3.69 9.51
C ILE A 4 21.95 2.86 10.79
N ALA A 5 21.94 3.51 11.95
CA ALA A 5 21.68 2.85 13.22
C ALA A 5 20.18 2.62 13.41
N LEU A 6 19.74 1.36 13.44
CA LEU A 6 18.32 0.97 13.60
C LEU A 6 18.10 0.24 14.93
N SER A 7 17.04 0.58 15.65
CA SER A 7 16.64 -0.04 16.93
C SER A 7 16.16 -1.49 16.79
N ARG A 8 15.57 -1.85 15.65
CA ARG A 8 14.96 -3.17 15.38
C ARG A 8 13.83 -3.52 16.37
N ALA A 9 12.91 -2.58 16.56
CA ALA A 9 11.88 -2.63 17.61
C ALA A 9 10.56 -3.30 17.14
N ARG A 10 10.65 -4.38 16.35
CA ARG A 10 9.49 -5.12 15.84
C ARG A 10 8.65 -5.72 16.96
N LEU A 11 7.31 -5.62 16.85
CA LEU A 11 6.33 -6.23 17.75
C LEU A 11 5.42 -7.23 17.02
N PRO A 12 4.75 -8.15 17.74
CA PRO A 12 3.72 -9.03 17.18
C PRO A 12 2.57 -8.23 16.57
N THR A 13 2.08 -8.68 15.41
CA THR A 13 0.99 -8.01 14.66
C THR A 13 -0.40 -8.34 15.20
N THR A 14 -0.52 -9.37 16.04
CA THR A 14 -1.80 -9.83 16.58
C THR A 14 -1.72 -10.01 18.09
N LEU A 15 -2.89 -9.90 18.73
CA LEU A 15 -3.13 -10.19 20.13
C LEU A 15 -4.26 -11.22 20.24
N GLU A 16 -4.21 -12.08 21.27
CA GLU A 16 -5.26 -13.06 21.56
C GLU A 16 -6.23 -12.51 22.61
N ILE A 17 -7.52 -12.53 22.29
CA ILE A 17 -8.59 -12.17 23.23
C ILE A 17 -9.59 -13.31 23.38
N SER A 18 -10.37 -13.30 24.47
CA SER A 18 -11.54 -14.16 24.63
C SER A 18 -12.74 -13.45 24.01
N VAL A 19 -13.45 -14.14 23.12
CA VAL A 19 -14.70 -13.66 22.50
C VAL A 19 -15.81 -14.68 22.79
N THR A 20 -17.06 -14.23 22.67
CA THR A 20 -18.23 -15.09 22.75
C THR A 20 -18.93 -15.07 21.40
N ASP A 21 -19.23 -16.24 20.86
CA ASP A 21 -19.92 -16.38 19.58
C ASP A 21 -21.45 -16.22 19.71
N GLU A 22 -22.18 -16.38 18.61
CA GLU A 22 -23.64 -16.26 18.53
C GLU A 22 -24.40 -17.37 19.29
N PHE A 23 -23.69 -18.44 19.70
CA PHE A 23 -24.25 -19.53 20.52
C PHE A 23 -24.01 -19.33 22.02
N GLY A 24 -23.26 -18.27 22.40
CA GLY A 24 -22.85 -17.98 23.77
C GLY A 24 -21.62 -18.76 24.23
N GLU A 25 -20.88 -19.38 23.30
CA GLU A 25 -19.70 -20.18 23.63
C GLU A 25 -18.42 -19.31 23.61
N PRO A 26 -17.60 -19.35 24.67
CA PRO A 26 -16.34 -18.61 24.71
C PRO A 26 -15.24 -19.33 23.93
N HIS A 27 -14.48 -18.56 23.12
CA HIS A 27 -13.29 -19.08 22.44
C HIS A 27 -12.19 -18.01 22.34
N ARG A 28 -10.97 -18.45 22.00
CA ARG A 28 -9.83 -17.54 21.76
C ARG A 28 -9.81 -17.11 20.31
N GLN A 29 -9.61 -15.82 20.08
CA GLN A 29 -9.50 -15.25 18.75
C GLN A 29 -8.35 -14.24 18.67
N ALA A 30 -7.57 -14.34 17.59
CA ALA A 30 -6.58 -13.33 17.28
C ALA A 30 -7.25 -12.07 16.74
N ILE A 31 -6.81 -10.92 17.19
CA ILE A 31 -7.18 -9.62 16.67
C ILE A 31 -5.94 -8.84 16.24
N ALA A 32 -6.09 -7.91 15.30
CA ALA A 32 -4.99 -7.04 14.88
C ALA A 32 -4.54 -6.16 16.05
N ALA A 33 -3.24 -6.12 16.31
CA ALA A 33 -2.68 -5.19 17.27
C ALA A 33 -2.67 -3.79 16.66
N GLU A 34 -3.12 -2.78 17.42
CA GLU A 34 -3.10 -1.39 17.00
C GLU A 34 -2.41 -0.57 18.08
N ARG A 35 -1.33 0.13 17.71
CA ARG A 35 -0.45 0.87 18.62
C ARG A 35 -0.18 2.25 18.10
N ALA A 36 -0.14 3.23 19.00
CA ALA A 36 0.31 4.57 18.67
C ALA A 36 1.83 4.58 18.50
N LEU A 37 2.32 5.36 17.54
CA LEU A 37 3.74 5.62 17.32
C LEU A 37 3.92 7.08 16.94
N THR A 38 4.42 7.90 17.86
CA THR A 38 4.69 9.32 17.63
C THR A 38 6.05 9.50 16.98
N LEU A 39 6.05 10.02 15.76
CA LEU A 39 7.25 10.25 14.97
C LEU A 39 7.87 11.62 15.28
N TYR A 40 9.14 11.61 15.63
CA TYR A 40 9.99 12.79 15.79
C TYR A 40 11.08 12.84 14.72
N LEU A 41 11.25 13.99 14.06
CA LEU A 41 12.35 14.28 13.15
C LEU A 41 13.24 15.35 13.79
N ASN A 42 14.50 15.01 14.12
CA ASN A 42 15.44 15.89 14.82
C ASN A 42 14.81 16.65 16.02
N ARG A 43 14.20 15.93 16.96
CA ARG A 43 13.52 16.44 18.16
C ARG A 43 12.19 17.16 17.92
N ARG A 44 11.72 17.26 16.66
CA ARG A 44 10.45 17.86 16.33
C ARG A 44 9.40 16.80 16.13
N GLU A 45 8.29 16.90 16.83
CA GLU A 45 7.13 16.05 16.64
C GLU A 45 6.50 16.31 15.26
N ILE A 46 6.30 15.23 14.50
CA ILE A 46 5.74 15.28 13.16
C ILE A 46 4.29 14.78 13.17
N VAL A 47 4.05 13.55 13.65
CA VAL A 47 2.74 12.90 13.59
C VAL A 47 2.71 11.71 14.54
N THR A 48 1.52 11.32 14.99
CA THR A 48 1.30 10.01 15.62
C THR A 48 0.59 9.09 14.64
N LEU A 49 1.17 7.93 14.36
CA LEU A 49 0.65 6.89 13.47
C LEU A 49 0.06 5.74 14.29
N MET A 50 -1.14 5.28 13.90
CA MET A 50 -1.70 4.02 14.44
C MET A 50 -1.24 2.88 13.54
N THR A 51 -0.44 1.93 14.07
CA THR A 51 0.23 0.87 13.30
C THR A 51 0.19 -0.47 14.02
N LEU A 52 0.41 -1.57 13.29
CA LEU A 52 0.64 -2.90 13.87
C LEU A 52 1.95 -2.99 14.68
N GLY A 53 2.91 -2.12 14.40
CA GLY A 53 4.25 -2.17 15.01
C GLY A 53 5.14 -3.28 14.44
N ALA A 54 4.83 -3.79 13.25
CA ALA A 54 5.61 -4.84 12.60
C ALA A 54 7.01 -4.36 12.17
N GLU A 55 7.09 -3.17 11.60
CA GLU A 55 8.33 -2.59 11.06
C GLU A 55 8.35 -1.08 11.24
N PRO A 56 8.45 -0.64 12.48
CA PRO A 56 8.28 0.77 12.80
C PRO A 56 9.38 1.65 12.19
N GLU A 57 10.62 1.16 12.07
CA GLU A 57 11.72 1.92 11.47
C GLU A 57 11.49 2.17 9.97
N ALA A 58 11.08 1.16 9.23
CA ALA A 58 10.75 1.30 7.81
C ALA A 58 9.53 2.21 7.62
N LEU A 59 8.50 2.05 8.47
CA LEU A 59 7.30 2.89 8.42
C LEU A 59 7.65 4.38 8.55
N VAL A 60 8.44 4.77 9.56
CA VAL A 60 8.72 6.19 9.82
C VAL A 60 9.63 6.81 8.76
N VAL A 61 10.62 6.05 8.24
CA VAL A 61 11.47 6.51 7.15
C VAL A 61 10.65 6.69 5.87
N GLY A 62 9.84 5.71 5.51
CA GLY A 62 8.99 5.77 4.33
C GLY A 62 7.90 6.85 4.44
N TYR A 63 7.34 7.07 5.63
CA TYR A 63 6.44 8.20 5.87
C TYR A 63 7.15 9.53 5.55
N LEU A 64 8.33 9.77 6.12
CA LEU A 64 9.08 11.00 5.90
C LEU A 64 9.44 11.20 4.41
N ARG A 65 9.90 10.13 3.73
CA ARG A 65 10.12 10.11 2.29
C ARG A 65 8.89 10.56 1.52
N ASN A 66 7.77 9.87 1.72
CA ASN A 66 6.54 10.06 0.97
C ASN A 66 5.84 11.39 1.29
N GLN A 67 6.17 12.03 2.43
CA GLN A 67 5.76 13.40 2.77
C GLN A 67 6.74 14.47 2.24
N GLY A 68 7.86 14.06 1.62
CA GLY A 68 8.89 14.98 1.17
C GLY A 68 9.61 15.69 2.32
N LEU A 69 9.66 15.07 3.50
CA LEU A 69 10.36 15.59 4.69
C LEU A 69 11.80 15.06 4.79
N LEU A 70 12.12 14.03 3.98
CA LEU A 70 13.46 13.53 3.70
C LEU A 70 13.68 13.53 2.19
N GLU A 71 14.84 13.96 1.73
CA GLU A 71 15.20 14.02 0.30
C GLU A 71 16.06 12.84 -0.13
N CYS A 72 16.89 12.33 0.75
CA CYS A 72 17.68 11.12 0.50
C CYS A 72 17.90 10.31 1.79
N VAL A 73 18.12 9.01 1.63
CA VAL A 73 18.31 8.09 2.75
C VAL A 73 19.69 8.27 3.39
N GLU A 74 20.68 8.75 2.64
CA GLU A 74 22.05 8.99 3.09
C GLU A 74 22.12 10.03 4.22
N ASP A 75 21.13 10.92 4.32
CA ASP A 75 21.04 11.89 5.39
C ASP A 75 20.60 11.28 6.72
N VAL A 76 19.98 10.10 6.71
CA VAL A 76 19.54 9.43 7.92
C VAL A 76 20.72 8.83 8.67
N GLU A 77 20.93 9.27 9.91
CA GLU A 77 21.98 8.74 10.79
C GLU A 77 21.47 7.61 11.68
N ALA A 78 20.27 7.79 12.23
CA ALA A 78 19.66 6.83 13.14
C ALA A 78 18.15 6.86 13.09
N VAL A 79 17.54 5.69 13.33
CA VAL A 79 16.12 5.51 13.61
C VAL A 79 15.97 4.72 14.89
N GLN A 80 15.45 5.35 15.93
CA GLN A 80 15.26 4.76 17.24
C GLN A 80 13.78 4.72 17.59
N VAL A 81 13.29 3.54 17.91
CA VAL A 81 11.91 3.30 18.33
C VAL A 81 11.91 2.78 19.76
N ASP A 82 11.10 3.38 20.59
CA ASP A 82 10.86 2.98 21.96
C ASP A 82 9.35 2.86 22.21
N TRP A 83 8.90 1.63 22.43
CA TRP A 83 7.49 1.32 22.66
C TRP A 83 7.00 1.62 24.07
N GLU A 84 7.91 1.82 25.04
CA GLU A 84 7.52 2.21 26.41
C GLU A 84 6.95 3.65 26.43
N VAL A 85 7.48 4.49 25.52
CA VAL A 85 7.02 5.87 25.34
C VAL A 85 6.27 6.10 24.02
N GLU A 86 6.01 5.03 23.26
CA GLU A 86 5.29 5.05 21.98
C GLU A 86 5.87 6.06 20.98
N ALA A 87 7.20 6.14 20.90
CA ALA A 87 7.89 7.13 20.11
C ALA A 87 8.92 6.53 19.14
N ALA A 88 9.07 7.18 17.99
CA ALA A 88 10.12 6.93 17.02
C ALA A 88 10.88 8.24 16.73
N ALA A 89 12.20 8.24 16.93
CA ALA A 89 13.06 9.36 16.62
C ALA A 89 13.90 9.05 15.37
N VAL A 90 13.76 9.88 14.34
CA VAL A 90 14.62 9.87 13.15
C VAL A 90 15.60 11.03 13.26
N VAL A 91 16.91 10.71 13.26
CA VAL A 91 18.00 11.68 13.29
C VAL A 91 18.60 11.79 11.91
N THR A 92 18.67 13.02 11.38
CA THR A 92 19.22 13.32 10.06
C THR A 92 20.27 14.43 10.13
N ARG A 93 21.25 14.38 9.20
CA ARG A 93 22.29 15.41 9.07
C ARG A 93 21.74 16.71 8.53
N HIS A 94 20.87 16.60 7.54
CA HIS A 94 20.27 17.75 6.87
C HIS A 94 18.74 17.68 6.97
N LEU A 95 18.14 18.84 7.08
CA LEU A 95 16.70 19.02 6.99
C LEU A 95 16.41 19.93 5.81
N PRO A 96 15.29 19.76 5.11
CA PRO A 96 14.86 20.71 4.08
C PRO A 96 14.79 22.13 4.66
N GLU A 97 15.36 23.12 3.96
CA GLU A 97 15.34 24.53 4.41
C GLU A 97 13.92 25.06 4.64
N ASP A 98 12.95 24.52 3.89
CA ASP A 98 11.55 24.89 3.94
C ASP A 98 10.68 23.94 4.79
N LEU A 99 11.30 23.18 5.73
CA LEU A 99 10.58 22.21 6.57
C LEU A 99 9.36 22.82 7.28
N GLU A 100 9.50 24.03 7.84
CA GLU A 100 8.40 24.74 8.51
C GLU A 100 7.24 25.04 7.56
N ALA A 101 7.54 25.47 6.35
CA ALA A 101 6.54 25.73 5.32
C ALA A 101 5.86 24.42 4.87
N ARG A 102 6.61 23.32 4.76
CA ARG A 102 6.06 21.99 4.44
C ARG A 102 5.10 21.51 5.54
N LEU A 103 5.46 21.67 6.79
CA LEU A 103 4.64 21.24 7.93
C LEU A 103 3.39 22.12 8.15
N SER A 104 3.44 23.41 7.79
CA SER A 104 2.30 24.31 7.92
C SER A 104 1.19 24.07 6.89
N GLN A 105 1.50 23.44 5.75
CA GLN A 105 0.55 23.17 4.64
C GLN A 105 -0.11 21.79 4.74
N ARG A 106 -0.44 21.33 5.96
CA ARG A 106 -1.10 20.04 6.15
C ARG A 106 -2.54 20.04 5.65
N THR A 107 -2.88 19.09 4.79
CA THR A 107 -4.25 18.82 4.38
C THR A 107 -4.76 17.57 5.11
N VAL A 108 -5.89 17.64 5.78
CA VAL A 108 -6.54 16.48 6.37
C VAL A 108 -7.18 15.65 5.27
N THR A 109 -6.69 14.42 5.08
CA THR A 109 -7.25 13.48 4.12
C THR A 109 -8.25 12.52 4.76
N THR A 110 -9.23 12.04 3.99
CA THR A 110 -10.37 11.23 4.47
C THR A 110 -9.99 9.80 4.93
N GLY A 111 -8.73 9.48 5.10
CA GLY A 111 -8.25 8.12 5.35
C GLY A 111 -7.85 7.79 6.79
N CYS A 112 -7.23 8.71 7.51
CA CYS A 112 -6.68 8.46 8.84
C CYS A 112 -6.83 9.64 9.81
N GLY A 113 -7.59 10.69 9.49
CA GLY A 113 -7.82 11.83 10.38
C GLY A 113 -6.59 12.72 10.66
N GLN A 114 -5.42 12.33 10.21
CA GLN A 114 -4.16 13.06 10.40
C GLN A 114 -3.78 13.78 9.10
N GLY A 115 -3.46 15.09 9.22
CA GLY A 115 -3.08 15.92 8.08
C GLY A 115 -1.80 15.43 7.43
N THR A 116 -1.83 15.28 6.12
CA THR A 116 -0.65 15.01 5.31
C THR A 116 -0.17 16.29 4.64
N VAL A 117 1.14 16.41 4.39
CA VAL A 117 1.76 17.56 3.70
C VAL A 117 1.40 17.55 2.20
N PHE A 118 0.12 17.38 1.91
CA PHE A 118 -0.39 17.16 0.55
C PHE A 118 -0.35 18.39 -0.34
N GLY A 119 -0.41 19.59 0.22
CA GLY A 119 -0.54 20.83 -0.56
C GLY A 119 0.54 20.96 -1.64
N ARG A 120 1.80 20.80 -1.28
CA ARG A 120 2.93 20.91 -2.24
C ARG A 120 3.07 19.69 -3.15
N LEU A 121 2.71 18.49 -2.69
CA LEU A 121 2.74 17.30 -3.56
C LEU A 121 1.65 17.36 -4.62
N LEU A 122 0.50 17.98 -4.32
CA LEU A 122 -0.56 18.25 -5.30
C LEU A 122 -0.21 19.38 -6.26
N ASP A 123 0.49 20.41 -5.78
CA ASP A 123 1.05 21.47 -6.60
C ASP A 123 2.30 21.03 -7.37
N ALA A 124 2.76 19.79 -7.14
CA ALA A 124 4.00 19.27 -7.66
C ALA A 124 4.07 19.31 -9.20
N THR A 125 4.58 20.42 -9.66
CA THR A 125 5.41 20.52 -10.87
C THR A 125 6.68 19.63 -10.75
N ALA A 126 6.95 19.03 -9.58
CA ALA A 126 8.16 18.29 -9.26
C ALA A 126 8.16 16.81 -9.70
N LEU A 127 6.99 16.16 -9.87
CA LEU A 127 6.94 14.79 -10.36
C LEU A 127 6.81 14.77 -11.88
N THR A 128 7.83 14.24 -12.56
CA THR A 128 7.77 13.96 -13.99
C THR A 128 6.82 12.79 -14.24
N PRO A 129 5.93 12.84 -15.26
CA PRO A 129 5.11 11.70 -15.62
C PRO A 129 5.96 10.45 -15.89
N LEU A 130 5.53 9.32 -15.38
CA LEU A 130 6.20 8.05 -15.58
C LEU A 130 6.06 7.58 -17.04
N PRO A 131 7.05 6.86 -17.57
CA PRO A 131 6.93 6.25 -18.88
C PRO A 131 5.78 5.23 -18.88
N PRO A 132 5.07 5.06 -20.02
CA PRO A 132 3.95 4.14 -20.13
C PRO A 132 4.36 2.70 -19.80
N THR A 133 3.86 2.16 -18.70
CA THR A 133 4.04 0.75 -18.33
C THR A 133 2.89 -0.09 -18.90
N ARG A 134 3.21 -1.24 -19.51
CA ARG A 134 2.23 -2.17 -20.05
C ARG A 134 1.97 -3.31 -19.07
N LEU A 135 0.72 -3.76 -19.01
CA LEU A 135 0.28 -4.88 -18.19
C LEU A 135 -0.48 -5.91 -19.05
N ALA A 136 -0.01 -7.15 -19.05
CA ALA A 136 -0.76 -8.25 -19.66
C ALA A 136 -1.82 -8.78 -18.68
N GLN A 137 -3.02 -9.05 -19.19
CA GLN A 137 -4.14 -9.61 -18.41
C GLN A 137 -3.77 -10.96 -17.77
N SER A 138 -3.03 -11.80 -18.48
CA SER A 138 -2.53 -13.09 -17.96
C SER A 138 -1.59 -12.90 -16.77
N VAL A 139 -0.73 -11.89 -16.81
CA VAL A 139 0.17 -11.52 -15.70
C VAL A 139 -0.65 -11.05 -14.50
N LEU A 140 -1.62 -10.15 -14.72
CA LEU A 140 -2.51 -9.69 -13.65
C LEU A 140 -3.22 -10.86 -12.95
N TYR A 141 -3.73 -11.82 -13.70
CA TYR A 141 -4.43 -12.97 -13.11
C TYR A 141 -3.51 -13.83 -12.26
N ARG A 142 -2.30 -14.15 -12.75
CA ARG A 142 -1.31 -14.90 -11.94
C ARG A 142 -0.87 -14.13 -10.70
N LEU A 143 -0.65 -12.81 -10.83
CA LEU A 143 -0.31 -11.96 -9.70
C LEU A 143 -1.40 -12.00 -8.61
N LEU A 144 -2.67 -11.88 -8.99
CA LEU A 144 -3.78 -11.93 -8.03
C LEU A 144 -3.89 -13.29 -7.33
N ASP A 145 -3.58 -14.38 -8.02
CA ASP A 145 -3.53 -15.73 -7.43
C ASP A 145 -2.35 -15.84 -6.45
N ASN A 146 -1.15 -15.37 -6.83
CA ASN A 146 0.06 -15.41 -6.00
C ASN A 146 -0.08 -14.56 -4.71
N LEU A 147 -0.70 -13.39 -4.80
CA LEU A 147 -0.95 -12.51 -3.64
C LEU A 147 -1.80 -13.17 -2.54
N GLY A 148 -2.59 -14.20 -2.88
CA GLY A 148 -3.39 -14.94 -1.92
C GLY A 148 -2.55 -15.64 -0.82
N ALA A 149 -1.27 -15.92 -1.07
CA ALA A 149 -0.39 -16.59 -0.12
C ALA A 149 0.11 -15.68 1.02
N TYR A 150 0.09 -14.36 0.84
CA TYR A 150 0.80 -13.40 1.72
C TYR A 150 -0.04 -12.82 2.87
N ASN A 151 -1.36 -12.94 2.85
CA ASN A 151 -2.26 -12.26 3.80
C ASN A 151 -2.37 -13.01 5.16
N GLU A 152 -1.30 -13.13 5.92
CA GLU A 152 -1.27 -13.89 7.18
C GLU A 152 -2.05 -13.21 8.30
N THR A 153 -1.77 -11.94 8.57
CA THR A 153 -2.45 -11.17 9.61
C THR A 153 -3.93 -11.01 9.28
N TYR A 154 -4.27 -10.77 8.00
CA TYR A 154 -5.66 -10.70 7.57
C TYR A 154 -6.42 -12.02 7.77
N ARG A 155 -5.80 -13.16 7.50
CA ARG A 155 -6.44 -14.49 7.70
C ARG A 155 -6.66 -14.81 9.16
N SER A 156 -5.74 -14.43 10.03
CA SER A 156 -5.81 -14.76 11.47
C SER A 156 -6.68 -13.76 12.26
N ALA A 157 -6.57 -12.47 11.96
CA ALA A 157 -7.16 -11.39 12.76
C ALA A 157 -8.09 -10.45 11.99
N GLY A 158 -8.04 -10.41 10.65
CA GLY A 158 -8.77 -9.40 9.88
C GLY A 158 -8.24 -7.98 10.14
N ALA A 159 -9.07 -6.97 9.86
CA ALA A 159 -8.87 -5.55 10.23
C ALA A 159 -7.55 -4.92 9.76
N VAL A 160 -6.92 -5.44 8.69
CA VAL A 160 -5.68 -4.92 8.11
C VAL A 160 -5.79 -4.73 6.61
N HIS A 161 -4.90 -3.90 6.08
CA HIS A 161 -4.67 -3.70 4.66
C HIS A 161 -3.32 -4.30 4.26
N GLY A 162 -3.31 -5.06 3.14
CA GLY A 162 -2.09 -5.54 2.51
C GLY A 162 -1.68 -4.63 1.36
N CYS A 163 -0.38 -4.36 1.25
CA CYS A 163 0.26 -3.73 0.10
C CYS A 163 1.45 -4.58 -0.37
N ALA A 164 1.75 -4.57 -1.66
CA ALA A 164 2.87 -5.31 -2.24
C ALA A 164 3.60 -4.53 -3.32
N LEU A 165 4.90 -4.73 -3.39
CA LEU A 165 5.75 -4.45 -4.54
C LEU A 165 5.85 -5.70 -5.40
N CYS A 166 5.59 -5.56 -6.69
CA CYS A 166 5.57 -6.70 -7.60
C CYS A 166 6.33 -6.39 -8.89
N GLN A 167 6.91 -7.44 -9.46
CA GLN A 167 7.49 -7.43 -10.81
C GLN A 167 6.77 -8.49 -11.64
N GLN A 168 6.00 -8.05 -12.61
CA GLN A 168 5.12 -8.94 -13.36
C GLN A 168 4.16 -9.68 -12.41
N ASP A 169 4.17 -11.02 -12.38
CA ASP A 169 3.37 -11.86 -11.49
C ASP A 169 4.10 -12.27 -10.19
N ARG A 170 5.34 -11.82 -9.99
CA ARG A 170 6.15 -12.11 -8.80
C ARG A 170 5.93 -11.03 -7.73
N VAL A 171 5.61 -11.43 -6.52
CA VAL A 171 5.60 -10.56 -5.35
C VAL A 171 7.04 -10.43 -4.86
N LEU A 172 7.58 -9.22 -4.88
CA LEU A 172 8.92 -8.90 -4.39
C LEU A 172 8.92 -8.65 -2.89
N ASP A 173 7.91 -7.89 -2.43
CA ASP A 173 7.75 -7.53 -1.04
C ASP A 173 6.27 -7.36 -0.69
N PHE A 174 5.89 -7.65 0.56
CA PHE A 174 4.51 -7.58 1.04
C PHE A 174 4.44 -7.12 2.49
N VAL A 175 3.57 -6.15 2.77
CA VAL A 175 3.35 -5.59 4.10
C VAL A 175 1.87 -5.54 4.42
N GLU A 176 1.51 -5.92 5.65
CA GLU A 176 0.19 -5.68 6.24
C GLU A 176 0.28 -4.64 7.35
N ASP A 177 -0.68 -3.71 7.39
CA ASP A 177 -0.85 -2.76 8.47
C ASP A 177 -2.34 -2.42 8.66
N VAL A 178 -2.73 -1.88 9.83
CA VAL A 178 -4.11 -1.39 10.08
C VAL A 178 -4.48 -0.29 9.10
N GLY A 179 -3.50 0.51 8.66
CA GLY A 179 -3.66 1.58 7.68
C GLY A 179 -2.99 1.27 6.33
N ARG A 180 -3.74 1.36 5.21
CA ARG A 180 -3.13 1.21 3.87
C ARG A 180 -2.00 2.22 3.61
N HIS A 181 -2.08 3.41 4.20
CA HIS A 181 -1.04 4.43 4.08
C HIS A 181 0.24 4.04 4.81
N ASN A 182 0.11 3.41 5.98
CA ASN A 182 1.26 2.85 6.68
C ASN A 182 1.90 1.71 5.88
N ALA A 183 1.09 0.82 5.31
CA ALA A 183 1.62 -0.29 4.52
C ALA A 183 2.42 0.18 3.29
N VAL A 184 1.97 1.22 2.56
CA VAL A 184 2.75 1.78 1.45
C VAL A 184 3.98 2.53 1.94
N ASP A 185 3.90 3.24 3.07
CA ASP A 185 5.04 3.93 3.66
C ASP A 185 6.10 2.92 4.14
N THR A 186 5.70 1.83 4.77
CA THR A 186 6.62 0.76 5.18
C THR A 186 7.36 0.17 3.98
N LEU A 187 6.68 -0.12 2.85
CA LEU A 187 7.33 -0.60 1.63
C LEU A 187 8.31 0.43 1.07
N ALA A 188 7.95 1.72 1.03
CA ALA A 188 8.84 2.79 0.58
C ALA A 188 10.07 2.94 1.48
N GLY A 189 9.90 2.78 2.79
CA GLY A 189 10.98 2.82 3.75
C GLY A 189 11.93 1.62 3.65
N ARG A 190 11.40 0.40 3.43
CA ARG A 190 12.22 -0.78 3.16
C ARG A 190 13.10 -0.58 1.94
N GLN A 191 12.54 -0.12 0.82
CA GLN A 191 13.32 0.16 -0.39
C GLN A 191 14.50 1.09 -0.10
N TRP A 192 14.30 2.11 0.75
CA TRP A 192 15.35 3.05 1.11
C TRP A 192 16.38 2.48 2.09
N LEU A 193 15.94 1.76 3.13
CA LEU A 193 16.83 1.24 4.18
C LEU A 193 17.65 0.04 3.71
N GLU A 194 17.09 -0.78 2.85
CA GLU A 194 17.75 -2.01 2.41
C GLU A 194 18.80 -1.76 1.33
N ALA A 195 18.79 -0.60 0.64
CA ALA A 195 19.77 -0.18 -0.39
C ALA A 195 20.27 -1.32 -1.33
N THR A 196 19.44 -2.38 -1.47
CA THR A 196 19.82 -3.69 -2.05
C THR A 196 19.66 -3.74 -3.57
N GLY A 197 19.58 -2.59 -4.24
CA GLY A 197 19.48 -2.57 -5.70
C GLY A 197 18.10 -2.92 -6.27
N SER A 198 17.09 -3.14 -5.43
CA SER A 198 15.71 -3.40 -5.87
C SER A 198 14.93 -2.12 -6.22
N GLU A 199 15.52 -0.94 -6.02
CA GLU A 199 14.95 0.31 -6.54
C GLU A 199 14.84 0.22 -8.08
N GLY A 200 13.61 0.32 -8.59
CA GLY A 200 13.32 0.22 -10.01
C GLY A 200 12.99 -1.18 -10.54
N GLU A 201 13.07 -2.25 -9.73
CA GLU A 201 12.63 -3.58 -10.16
C GLU A 201 11.10 -3.74 -10.18
N ALA A 202 10.38 -3.10 -9.25
CA ALA A 202 8.93 -3.18 -9.18
C ALA A 202 8.28 -2.35 -10.30
N ASP A 203 7.42 -2.98 -11.08
CA ASP A 203 6.61 -2.34 -12.12
C ASP A 203 5.12 -2.22 -11.73
N ILE A 204 4.70 -2.97 -10.71
CA ILE A 204 3.34 -3.01 -10.19
C ILE A 204 3.33 -2.80 -8.68
N PHE A 205 2.46 -1.91 -8.22
CA PHE A 205 2.08 -1.78 -6.82
C PHE A 205 0.68 -2.35 -6.60
N TYR A 206 0.52 -3.23 -5.61
CA TYR A 206 -0.78 -3.78 -5.23
C TYR A 206 -1.22 -3.26 -3.87
N THR A 207 -2.53 -3.04 -3.70
CA THR A 207 -3.15 -2.73 -2.41
C THR A 207 -4.55 -3.34 -2.26
N THR A 208 -4.93 -3.69 -1.04
CA THR A 208 -6.32 -4.04 -0.72
C THR A 208 -7.19 -2.80 -0.50
N GLY A 209 -6.57 -1.63 -0.29
CA GLY A 209 -7.23 -0.37 0.01
C GLY A 209 -7.74 0.38 -1.22
N ARG A 210 -8.45 1.49 -1.00
CA ARG A 210 -8.97 2.36 -2.08
C ARG A 210 -7.83 3.05 -2.82
N LEU A 211 -8.01 3.28 -4.12
CA LEU A 211 -7.13 4.08 -4.97
C LEU A 211 -7.49 5.57 -4.81
N THR A 212 -6.90 6.22 -3.82
CA THR A 212 -7.07 7.64 -3.54
C THR A 212 -5.94 8.47 -4.17
N SER A 213 -6.10 9.78 -4.22
CA SER A 213 -5.05 10.71 -4.64
C SER A 213 -3.71 10.46 -3.95
N GLU A 214 -3.73 10.21 -2.64
CA GLU A 214 -2.54 9.95 -1.84
C GLU A 214 -1.83 8.65 -2.25
N MET A 215 -2.59 7.56 -2.45
CA MET A 215 -2.01 6.30 -2.93
C MET A 215 -1.34 6.45 -4.29
N VAL A 216 -1.99 7.17 -5.22
CA VAL A 216 -1.43 7.42 -6.54
C VAL A 216 -0.12 8.23 -6.46
N LEU A 217 -0.10 9.29 -5.63
CA LEU A 217 1.10 10.12 -5.45
C LEU A 217 2.26 9.31 -4.89
N LYS A 218 2.03 8.54 -3.81
CA LYS A 218 3.07 7.72 -3.19
C LYS A 218 3.65 6.69 -4.17
N VAL A 219 2.79 6.03 -4.93
CA VAL A 219 3.21 5.04 -5.93
C VAL A 219 3.97 5.69 -7.10
N ALA A 220 3.52 6.87 -7.56
CA ALA A 220 4.23 7.64 -8.57
C ALA A 220 5.63 8.10 -8.09
N GLN A 221 5.75 8.53 -6.82
CA GLN A 221 7.04 8.88 -6.20
C GLN A 221 8.00 7.68 -6.09
N MET A 222 7.47 6.46 -5.97
CA MET A 222 8.24 5.23 -5.99
C MET A 222 8.66 4.81 -7.42
N GLY A 223 8.23 5.56 -8.46
CA GLY A 223 8.55 5.25 -9.85
C GLY A 223 7.73 4.11 -10.47
N ILE A 224 6.62 3.71 -9.84
CA ILE A 224 5.85 2.51 -10.24
C ILE A 224 4.68 2.92 -11.13
N GLY A 225 4.67 2.38 -12.37
CA GLY A 225 3.73 2.77 -13.41
C GLY A 225 2.36 2.08 -13.38
N VAL A 226 2.16 1.03 -12.57
CA VAL A 226 0.89 0.30 -12.46
C VAL A 226 0.46 0.18 -11.00
N LEU A 227 -0.77 0.58 -10.71
CA LEU A 227 -1.37 0.49 -9.37
C LEU A 227 -2.64 -0.37 -9.40
N VAL A 228 -2.58 -1.53 -8.75
CA VAL A 228 -3.66 -2.54 -8.69
C VAL A 228 -4.34 -2.50 -7.33
N SER A 229 -5.68 -2.55 -7.31
CA SER A 229 -6.44 -2.63 -6.06
C SER A 229 -7.65 -3.56 -6.13
N ARG A 230 -7.93 -4.23 -5.01
CA ARG A 230 -9.19 -4.97 -4.80
C ARG A 230 -10.40 -4.04 -4.58
N SER A 231 -10.14 -2.78 -4.25
CA SER A 231 -11.14 -1.77 -3.94
C SER A 231 -11.42 -0.83 -5.13
N GLY A 232 -12.26 0.18 -4.89
CA GLY A 232 -12.59 1.19 -5.88
C GLY A 232 -11.59 2.35 -5.93
N VAL A 233 -11.84 3.27 -6.86
CA VAL A 233 -11.04 4.47 -7.11
C VAL A 233 -11.85 5.73 -6.80
N THR A 234 -11.16 6.81 -6.42
CA THR A 234 -11.76 8.14 -6.27
C THR A 234 -11.51 8.99 -7.50
N GLN A 235 -12.36 9.99 -7.74
CA GLN A 235 -12.20 10.94 -8.84
C GLN A 235 -10.79 11.55 -8.84
N LYS A 236 -10.34 12.09 -7.69
CA LYS A 236 -9.02 12.72 -7.58
C LYS A 236 -7.87 11.73 -7.81
N GLY A 237 -8.05 10.45 -7.45
CA GLY A 237 -7.11 9.39 -7.78
C GLY A 237 -6.98 9.17 -9.28
N VAL A 238 -8.09 9.19 -10.03
CA VAL A 238 -8.09 9.07 -11.50
C VAL A 238 -7.36 10.25 -12.15
N GLU A 239 -7.69 11.49 -11.76
CA GLU A 239 -7.07 12.71 -12.29
C GLU A 239 -5.54 12.72 -12.12
N LEU A 240 -5.05 12.30 -10.92
CA LEU A 240 -3.61 12.25 -10.65
C LEU A 240 -2.92 11.08 -11.37
N ALA A 241 -3.58 9.95 -11.50
CA ALA A 241 -3.04 8.81 -12.24
C ALA A 241 -2.83 9.15 -13.72
N GLU A 242 -3.78 9.87 -14.34
CA GLU A 242 -3.65 10.38 -15.70
C GLU A 242 -2.48 11.35 -15.79
N ARG A 243 -2.39 12.34 -14.88
CA ARG A 243 -1.32 13.34 -14.83
C ARG A 243 0.06 12.72 -14.70
N PHE A 244 0.22 11.68 -13.87
CA PHE A 244 1.53 11.06 -13.58
C PHE A 244 1.82 9.79 -14.40
N GLY A 245 0.93 9.40 -15.32
CA GLY A 245 1.15 8.25 -16.18
C GLY A 245 0.94 6.89 -15.48
N VAL A 246 0.26 6.84 -14.32
CA VAL A 246 0.00 5.60 -13.59
C VAL A 246 -1.22 4.89 -14.17
N LEU A 247 -1.08 3.61 -14.56
CA LEU A 247 -2.20 2.75 -14.96
C LEU A 247 -2.94 2.24 -13.72
N LEU A 248 -4.24 2.53 -13.61
CA LEU A 248 -5.07 2.07 -12.50
C LEU A 248 -5.86 0.81 -12.87
N ILE A 249 -5.73 -0.21 -12.02
CA ILE A 249 -6.54 -1.43 -12.07
C ILE A 249 -7.34 -1.54 -10.77
N ALA A 250 -8.62 -1.19 -10.83
CA ALA A 250 -9.52 -1.21 -9.68
C ALA A 250 -10.36 -2.49 -9.64
N ARG A 251 -10.93 -2.81 -8.46
CA ARG A 251 -11.81 -3.96 -8.22
C ARG A 251 -11.23 -5.29 -8.70
N ALA A 252 -9.91 -5.43 -8.63
CA ALA A 252 -9.17 -6.60 -9.06
C ALA A 252 -9.38 -7.76 -8.07
N LYS A 253 -10.21 -8.74 -8.44
CA LYS A 253 -10.52 -9.91 -7.63
C LYS A 253 -10.73 -11.14 -8.51
N GLY A 254 -9.92 -12.17 -8.34
CA GLY A 254 -9.93 -13.35 -9.19
C GLY A 254 -9.66 -12.95 -10.65
N ARG A 255 -10.64 -13.19 -11.54
CA ARG A 255 -10.52 -12.83 -12.95
C ARG A 255 -11.37 -11.60 -13.35
N HIS A 256 -11.74 -10.77 -12.38
CA HIS A 256 -12.49 -9.54 -12.61
C HIS A 256 -11.64 -8.34 -12.23
N PHE A 257 -11.69 -7.28 -13.02
CA PHE A 257 -11.04 -6.00 -12.75
C PHE A 257 -11.68 -4.87 -13.58
N GLN A 258 -11.36 -3.65 -13.26
CA GLN A 258 -11.68 -2.45 -14.02
C GLN A 258 -10.38 -1.68 -14.29
N ALA A 259 -9.98 -1.59 -15.55
CA ALA A 259 -8.84 -0.77 -15.96
C ALA A 259 -9.35 0.63 -16.32
N ILE A 260 -8.66 1.66 -15.82
CA ILE A 260 -9.04 3.07 -15.98
C ILE A 260 -7.98 3.75 -16.83
N HIS A 261 -8.40 4.44 -17.90
CA HIS A 261 -7.51 5.07 -18.89
C HIS A 261 -6.39 4.12 -19.36
N ALA A 262 -6.79 2.87 -19.63
CA ALA A 262 -5.84 1.80 -19.95
C ALA A 262 -5.22 1.94 -21.34
N ASP A 263 -5.97 2.52 -22.29
CA ASP A 263 -5.59 2.68 -23.71
C ASP A 263 -4.91 1.41 -24.28
N GLN A 264 -3.72 1.56 -24.84
CA GLN A 264 -2.91 0.45 -25.36
C GLN A 264 -1.99 -0.17 -24.30
N ARG A 265 -2.08 0.26 -23.02
CA ARG A 265 -1.23 -0.25 -21.92
C ARG A 265 -1.69 -1.59 -21.37
N LEU A 266 -3.00 -1.89 -21.44
CA LEU A 266 -3.55 -3.20 -21.04
C LEU A 266 -3.60 -4.12 -22.25
N ILE A 267 -2.91 -5.28 -22.16
CA ILE A 267 -2.89 -6.31 -23.20
C ILE A 267 -3.85 -7.42 -22.80
N LEU A 268 -4.94 -7.58 -23.54
CA LEU A 268 -5.97 -8.63 -23.32
C LEU A 268 -5.54 -9.94 -23.98
N ASP A 269 -4.63 -10.69 -23.33
CA ASP A 269 -4.02 -11.92 -23.81
C ASP A 269 -4.56 -13.21 -23.16
N ALA A 270 -5.58 -13.08 -22.30
CA ALA A 270 -6.19 -14.21 -21.60
C ALA A 270 -7.72 -14.26 -21.82
N PRO A 271 -8.34 -15.43 -21.79
CA PRO A 271 -9.80 -15.52 -21.95
C PRO A 271 -10.49 -14.81 -20.77
N PRO A 272 -11.50 -13.96 -21.06
CA PRO A 272 -12.28 -13.30 -20.01
C PRO A 272 -13.06 -14.32 -19.18
N PRO A 273 -13.45 -13.99 -17.94
CA PRO A 273 -14.36 -14.83 -17.17
C PRO A 273 -15.71 -14.92 -17.88
N LYS A 274 -16.41 -16.04 -17.69
CA LYS A 274 -17.78 -16.20 -18.22
C LYS A 274 -18.69 -15.10 -17.66
N ARG A 275 -19.44 -14.45 -18.54
CA ARG A 275 -20.41 -13.43 -18.12
C ARG A 275 -21.48 -14.07 -17.22
N PRO A 276 -22.06 -13.36 -16.25
CA PRO A 276 -23.10 -13.87 -15.36
C PRO A 276 -24.28 -14.55 -16.12
N GLY A 277 -24.72 -13.98 -17.23
CA GLY A 277 -25.78 -14.56 -18.09
C GLY A 277 -25.40 -15.85 -18.83
N ASP A 278 -24.13 -16.10 -19.08
CA ASP A 278 -23.67 -17.32 -19.76
C ASP A 278 -23.79 -18.57 -18.88
N ARG A 279 -23.78 -18.42 -17.56
CA ARG A 279 -23.98 -19.50 -16.59
C ARG A 279 -25.43 -19.97 -16.59
N ASP A 280 -26.38 -19.05 -16.68
CA ASP A 280 -27.81 -19.37 -16.69
C ASP A 280 -28.23 -20.00 -18.03
N ALA A 281 -27.68 -19.51 -19.15
CA ALA A 281 -27.89 -20.11 -20.48
C ALA A 281 -27.32 -21.54 -20.57
N ALA A 282 -26.14 -21.79 -20.00
CA ALA A 282 -25.54 -23.13 -19.95
C ALA A 282 -26.34 -24.09 -19.05
N ARG A 283 -26.88 -23.60 -17.93
CA ARG A 283 -27.70 -24.37 -17.00
C ARG A 283 -29.08 -24.67 -17.60
N ALA A 284 -29.65 -23.73 -18.36
CA ALA A 284 -30.90 -23.92 -19.10
C ALA A 284 -30.75 -24.98 -20.21
N ARG A 285 -29.65 -24.92 -21.00
CA ARG A 285 -29.36 -25.93 -22.05
C ARG A 285 -29.14 -27.33 -21.49
N ARG A 286 -28.52 -27.49 -20.31
CA ARG A 286 -28.37 -28.78 -19.64
C ARG A 286 -29.70 -29.35 -19.14
N LYS A 287 -30.65 -28.50 -18.69
CA LYS A 287 -31.98 -28.93 -18.27
C LYS A 287 -32.85 -29.39 -19.46
N THR A 288 -32.68 -28.77 -20.62
CA THR A 288 -33.44 -29.16 -21.83
C THR A 288 -32.88 -30.39 -22.54
N SER A 289 -31.56 -30.68 -22.40
CA SER A 289 -30.96 -31.91 -22.98
C SER A 289 -31.16 -33.15 -22.10
N GLY A 290 -31.45 -33.00 -20.80
CA GLY A 290 -31.77 -34.11 -19.89
C GLY A 290 -33.26 -34.52 -19.85
N ALA A 291 -34.14 -33.80 -20.59
CA ALA A 291 -35.59 -34.11 -20.66
C ALA A 291 -35.99 -34.86 -21.93
N ARG A 292 -35.07 -35.33 -22.74
CA ARG A 292 -35.27 -36.12 -23.95
C ARG A 292 -34.42 -37.40 -23.91
N GLY A 293 -34.59 -38.17 -22.87
CA GLY A 293 -34.05 -39.51 -22.73
C GLY A 293 -35.07 -40.41 -22.07
#